data_a0df40d211bc18572ec62eeabf7b7fb9
#
_entry.id   a0df40d211bc18572ec62eeabf7b7fb9
#
_cell.length_a   1.000
_cell.length_b   1.000
_cell.length_c   1.000
_cell.angle_alpha   90.00
_cell.angle_beta   90.00
_cell.angle_gamma   90.00
#
_symmetry.space_group_name_H-M   'P 1'
#
loop_
_entity.id
_entity.type
_entity.pdbx_description
1 polymer ?
#
loop_
_entity_poly.entity_id
_entity_poly.type
_entity_poly.pdbx_seq_one_letter_code
_entity_poly.pdbx_strand_id
1 'polypeptide(L)'
;MKTYFLVLCLAVLAVASKPVPFRADSLTISVGTFTSPSAVWHKGSPKHPQVFVWFHGGMQSSKCAKGYEAGGMLVPYLEKSQKENIVVSVSACKENHWLTPTVLKTVDVMLDSVEARFQIQIDTVSLVGVSDGGLGIAGYTLYGKRAVRARLLVSTNLSAVSDARNLSKAIRVRQGSWTFLQGGSDRLYPSNRTMPWLDEFCSVLGAKQCVIHFDNRGEHDWSWWTANREGWIRDFVP
;
A
#
# COMPACT_ATOMS: atom_id res chain seq x y z
N MET A 1 4.31 -53.96 49.09
CA MET A 1 3.30 -53.13 48.36
C MET A 1 4.04 -52.24 47.35
N LYS A 2 3.87 -52.49 46.06
CA LYS A 2 4.46 -51.64 44.98
C LYS A 2 3.35 -50.79 44.43
N THR A 3 3.45 -49.47 44.66
CA THR A 3 2.48 -48.47 44.17
C THR A 3 2.88 -48.09 42.76
N TYR A 4 2.03 -48.41 41.76
CA TYR A 4 2.22 -47.98 40.37
C TYR A 4 1.51 -46.61 40.18
N PHE A 5 2.30 -45.57 39.85
CA PHE A 5 1.79 -44.28 39.42
C PHE A 5 1.43 -44.37 37.92
N LEU A 6 0.15 -44.27 37.61
CA LEU A 6 -0.32 -44.16 36.22
C LEU A 6 -0.22 -42.70 35.77
N VAL A 7 0.76 -42.37 34.91
CA VAL A 7 0.86 -41.05 34.29
C VAL A 7 -0.04 -41.01 33.08
N LEU A 8 -1.15 -40.29 33.22
CA LEU A 8 -2.11 -40.05 32.14
C LEU A 8 -1.57 -38.89 31.26
N CYS A 9 -0.96 -39.24 30.12
CA CYS A 9 -0.63 -38.22 29.11
C CYS A 9 -1.89 -37.77 28.36
N LEU A 10 -2.39 -36.58 28.70
CA LEU A 10 -3.41 -35.90 27.93
C LEU A 10 -2.77 -35.33 26.66
N ALA A 11 -2.93 -35.99 25.53
CA ALA A 11 -2.59 -35.45 24.21
C ALA A 11 -3.62 -34.38 23.86
N VAL A 12 -3.22 -33.11 23.97
CA VAL A 12 -4.02 -31.98 23.46
C VAL A 12 -3.90 -32.01 21.94
N LEU A 13 -4.92 -32.53 21.27
CA LEU A 13 -5.06 -32.42 19.81
C LEU A 13 -5.32 -30.94 19.50
N ALA A 14 -4.27 -30.24 19.06
CA ALA A 14 -4.40 -28.93 18.46
C ALA A 14 -5.17 -29.08 17.14
N VAL A 15 -6.47 -28.78 17.15
CA VAL A 15 -7.25 -28.68 15.93
C VAL A 15 -6.72 -27.46 15.15
N ALA A 16 -5.93 -27.70 14.13
CA ALA A 16 -5.48 -26.66 13.21
C ALA A 16 -6.74 -26.08 12.54
N SER A 17 -7.15 -24.89 12.96
CA SER A 17 -8.24 -24.16 12.31
C SER A 17 -7.83 -23.86 10.85
N LYS A 18 -8.74 -24.13 9.91
CA LYS A 18 -8.51 -23.77 8.51
C LYS A 18 -8.21 -22.26 8.41
N PRO A 19 -7.20 -21.84 7.63
CA PRO A 19 -6.91 -20.44 7.47
C PRO A 19 -8.14 -19.71 6.88
N VAL A 20 -8.54 -18.62 7.52
CA VAL A 20 -9.62 -17.76 7.02
C VAL A 20 -9.11 -17.03 5.78
N PRO A 21 -9.77 -17.13 4.62
CA PRO A 21 -9.34 -16.44 3.41
C PRO A 21 -9.60 -14.93 3.54
N PHE A 22 -8.87 -14.14 2.74
CA PHE A 22 -9.20 -12.73 2.56
C PHE A 22 -10.58 -12.58 1.92
N ARG A 23 -11.34 -11.59 2.41
CA ARG A 23 -12.62 -11.17 1.83
C ARG A 23 -12.49 -9.72 1.37
N ALA A 24 -13.20 -9.37 0.29
CA ALA A 24 -13.35 -8.02 -0.19
C ALA A 24 -14.74 -7.50 0.18
N ASP A 25 -14.79 -6.39 0.87
CA ASP A 25 -16.03 -5.66 1.14
C ASP A 25 -16.03 -4.37 0.33
N SER A 26 -17.03 -4.20 -0.52
CA SER A 26 -17.22 -2.98 -1.30
C SER A 26 -17.84 -1.89 -0.45
N LEU A 27 -17.32 -0.68 -0.56
CA LEU A 27 -17.78 0.51 0.15
C LEU A 27 -17.92 1.67 -0.84
N THR A 28 -18.79 2.60 -0.50
CA THR A 28 -18.92 3.88 -1.20
C THR A 28 -18.57 4.99 -0.23
N ILE A 29 -17.48 5.71 -0.51
CA ILE A 29 -17.01 6.80 0.33
C ILE A 29 -17.36 8.13 -0.35
N SER A 30 -18.03 9.02 0.37
CA SER A 30 -18.42 10.34 -0.14
C SER A 30 -17.72 11.46 0.63
N VAL A 31 -17.18 12.43 -0.11
CA VAL A 31 -16.61 13.66 0.43
C VAL A 31 -17.09 14.84 -0.43
N GLY A 32 -17.94 15.68 0.13
CA GLY A 32 -18.64 16.70 -0.65
C GLY A 32 -19.51 16.07 -1.74
N THR A 33 -19.31 16.48 -2.98
CA THR A 33 -19.99 15.93 -4.15
C THR A 33 -19.28 14.73 -4.78
N PHE A 34 -18.08 14.43 -4.35
CA PHE A 34 -17.31 13.30 -4.87
C PHE A 34 -17.68 12.02 -4.16
N THR A 35 -17.97 10.98 -4.94
CA THR A 35 -18.27 9.63 -4.47
C THR A 35 -17.24 8.67 -5.03
N SER A 36 -16.49 8.00 -4.15
CA SER A 36 -15.43 7.06 -4.49
C SER A 36 -15.90 5.63 -4.22
N PRO A 37 -16.07 4.80 -5.26
CA PRO A 37 -16.14 3.35 -5.10
C PRO A 37 -14.83 2.82 -4.52
N SER A 38 -14.93 2.12 -3.41
CA SER A 38 -13.81 1.72 -2.58
C SER A 38 -13.95 0.28 -2.11
N ALA A 39 -12.86 -0.36 -1.70
CA ALA A 39 -12.91 -1.71 -1.15
C ALA A 39 -11.96 -1.88 0.04
N VAL A 40 -12.32 -2.80 0.92
CA VAL A 40 -11.49 -3.29 2.03
C VAL A 40 -11.29 -4.78 1.87
N TRP A 41 -10.05 -5.25 1.92
CA TRP A 41 -9.69 -6.66 2.00
C TRP A 41 -9.19 -6.98 3.39
N HIS A 42 -9.74 -8.03 4.00
CA HIS A 42 -9.39 -8.42 5.37
C HIS A 42 -9.63 -9.92 5.61
N LYS A 43 -9.00 -10.46 6.65
CA LYS A 43 -9.27 -11.80 7.18
C LYS A 43 -10.05 -11.67 8.49
N GLY A 44 -11.28 -12.20 8.54
CA GLY A 44 -12.08 -12.19 9.76
C GLY A 44 -12.29 -10.79 10.35
N SER A 45 -12.16 -10.67 11.67
CA SER A 45 -12.27 -9.42 12.43
C SER A 45 -10.92 -9.11 13.09
N PRO A 46 -10.00 -8.44 12.39
CA PRO A 46 -8.66 -8.16 12.91
C PRO A 46 -8.73 -7.22 14.12
N LYS A 47 -7.82 -7.42 15.08
CA LYS A 47 -7.74 -6.61 16.32
C LYS A 47 -6.57 -5.63 16.31
N HIS A 48 -5.43 -6.04 15.77
CA HIS A 48 -4.22 -5.22 15.69
C HIS A 48 -3.60 -5.30 14.28
N PRO A 49 -4.37 -4.96 13.22
CA PRO A 49 -3.91 -5.16 11.87
C PRO A 49 -2.82 -4.17 11.47
N GLN A 50 -1.96 -4.64 10.57
CA GLN A 50 -1.21 -3.74 9.70
C GLN A 50 -2.14 -3.26 8.60
N VAL A 51 -2.21 -1.95 8.41
CA VAL A 51 -3.10 -1.35 7.40
C VAL A 51 -2.29 -0.86 6.22
N PHE A 52 -2.68 -1.32 5.04
CA PHE A 52 -2.12 -0.92 3.76
C PHE A 52 -3.14 -0.09 2.99
N VAL A 53 -2.70 1.03 2.44
CA VAL A 53 -3.51 1.84 1.52
C VAL A 53 -2.95 1.65 0.13
N TRP A 54 -3.79 1.16 -0.79
CA TRP A 54 -3.44 0.95 -2.18
C TRP A 54 -3.91 2.13 -3.05
N PHE A 55 -2.97 2.72 -3.76
CA PHE A 55 -3.22 3.78 -4.75
C PHE A 55 -3.06 3.19 -6.15
N HIS A 56 -4.17 3.06 -6.88
CA HIS A 56 -4.16 2.48 -8.23
C HIS A 56 -3.57 3.43 -9.27
N GLY A 57 -3.06 2.86 -10.37
CA GLY A 57 -2.60 3.61 -11.54
C GLY A 57 -3.72 4.05 -12.49
N GLY A 58 -3.34 4.80 -13.53
CA GLY A 58 -4.25 5.16 -14.63
C GLY A 58 -5.38 6.09 -14.20
N MET A 59 -5.11 7.11 -13.42
CA MET A 59 -6.09 8.10 -12.97
C MET A 59 -6.61 9.02 -14.10
N GLN A 60 -6.01 8.98 -15.29
CA GLN A 60 -6.52 9.72 -16.45
C GLN A 60 -7.79 9.11 -17.07
N SER A 61 -8.22 7.94 -16.60
CA SER A 61 -9.48 7.33 -16.99
C SER A 61 -10.67 8.12 -16.47
N SER A 62 -11.73 8.26 -17.27
CA SER A 62 -13.03 8.75 -16.83
C SER A 62 -13.77 7.76 -15.91
N LYS A 63 -13.33 6.47 -15.86
CA LYS A 63 -13.90 5.47 -14.96
C LYS A 63 -13.39 5.68 -13.55
N CYS A 64 -14.27 6.06 -12.63
CA CYS A 64 -13.96 6.31 -11.21
C CYS A 64 -14.24 5.09 -10.30
N ALA A 65 -13.92 3.87 -10.73
CA ALA A 65 -14.22 2.65 -9.97
C ALA A 65 -13.03 1.68 -9.81
N LYS A 66 -11.81 2.11 -10.12
CA LYS A 66 -10.61 1.23 -10.06
C LYS A 66 -10.26 0.77 -8.65
N GLY A 67 -10.67 1.49 -7.61
CA GLY A 67 -10.43 1.10 -6.23
C GLY A 67 -11.14 -0.19 -5.82
N TYR A 68 -12.19 -0.62 -6.51
CA TYR A 68 -12.87 -1.87 -6.17
C TYR A 68 -11.99 -3.12 -6.31
N GLU A 69 -11.06 -3.12 -7.25
CA GLU A 69 -10.30 -4.33 -7.60
C GLU A 69 -8.81 -4.19 -7.28
N ALA A 70 -8.29 -2.97 -7.41
CA ALA A 70 -6.84 -2.75 -7.43
C ALA A 70 -6.14 -3.16 -6.12
N GLY A 71 -6.76 -2.92 -4.96
CA GLY A 71 -6.16 -3.30 -3.67
C GLY A 71 -5.99 -4.81 -3.50
N GLY A 72 -6.79 -5.61 -4.20
CA GLY A 72 -6.68 -7.07 -4.21
C GLY A 72 -5.35 -7.57 -4.78
N MET A 73 -4.63 -6.76 -5.55
CA MET A 73 -3.32 -7.12 -6.09
C MET A 73 -2.26 -7.33 -5.00
N LEU A 74 -2.46 -6.78 -3.79
CA LEU A 74 -1.55 -6.97 -2.65
C LEU A 74 -1.89 -8.22 -1.84
N VAL A 75 -3.12 -8.72 -1.90
CA VAL A 75 -3.62 -9.83 -1.09
C VAL A 75 -2.75 -11.09 -1.16
N PRO A 76 -2.26 -11.57 -2.33
CA PRO A 76 -1.44 -12.78 -2.40
C PRO A 76 -0.15 -12.73 -1.57
N TYR A 77 0.37 -11.53 -1.32
CA TYR A 77 1.57 -11.32 -0.49
C TYR A 77 1.23 -11.34 0.99
N LEU A 78 0.05 -10.84 1.35
CA LEU A 78 -0.45 -10.76 2.73
C LEU A 78 -1.03 -12.08 3.23
N GLU A 79 -1.47 -12.97 2.34
CA GLU A 79 -2.02 -14.27 2.72
C GLU A 79 -1.03 -15.15 3.48
N LYS A 80 0.25 -15.03 3.16
CA LYS A 80 1.34 -15.78 3.79
C LYS A 80 1.86 -15.13 5.07
N SER A 81 1.46 -13.90 5.36
CA SER A 81 1.85 -13.18 6.57
C SER A 81 1.19 -13.80 7.81
N GLN A 82 1.95 -13.92 8.88
CA GLN A 82 1.43 -14.30 10.21
C GLN A 82 0.71 -13.15 10.92
N LYS A 83 0.80 -11.94 10.37
CA LYS A 83 0.16 -10.74 10.93
C LYS A 83 -1.25 -10.57 10.42
N GLU A 84 -2.08 -9.94 11.23
CA GLU A 84 -3.37 -9.46 10.76
C GLU A 84 -3.14 -8.29 9.81
N ASN A 85 -3.80 -8.31 8.66
CA ASN A 85 -3.63 -7.30 7.65
C ASN A 85 -4.99 -6.82 7.13
N ILE A 86 -5.06 -5.52 6.86
CA ILE A 86 -6.16 -4.89 6.12
C ILE A 86 -5.57 -4.16 4.93
N VAL A 87 -6.18 -4.29 3.76
CA VAL A 87 -5.88 -3.45 2.60
C VAL A 87 -7.10 -2.59 2.31
N VAL A 88 -6.90 -1.29 2.15
CA VAL A 88 -7.94 -0.36 1.71
C VAL A 88 -7.55 0.25 0.37
N SER A 89 -8.53 0.46 -0.50
CA SER A 89 -8.32 1.11 -1.78
C SER A 89 -9.52 2.01 -2.10
N VAL A 90 -9.25 3.27 -2.37
CA VAL A 90 -10.22 4.24 -2.88
C VAL A 90 -10.01 4.44 -4.37
N SER A 91 -11.00 5.02 -5.06
CA SER A 91 -10.90 5.32 -6.49
C SER A 91 -10.52 6.77 -6.73
N ALA A 92 -9.63 6.97 -7.69
CA ALA A 92 -9.36 8.25 -8.33
C ALA A 92 -9.64 8.15 -9.83
N CYS A 93 -9.89 9.27 -10.48
CA CYS A 93 -10.15 9.36 -11.91
C CYS A 93 -9.76 10.74 -12.45
N LYS A 94 -10.03 11.01 -13.73
CA LYS A 94 -9.55 12.23 -14.40
C LYS A 94 -10.02 13.52 -13.71
N GLU A 95 -11.29 13.63 -13.37
CA GLU A 95 -11.87 14.81 -12.71
C GLU A 95 -11.50 14.89 -11.23
N ASN A 96 -11.20 13.76 -10.62
CA ASN A 96 -10.87 13.62 -9.22
C ASN A 96 -9.58 12.79 -9.10
N HIS A 97 -8.45 13.38 -9.48
CA HIS A 97 -7.15 12.73 -9.49
C HIS A 97 -6.49 12.73 -8.10
N TRP A 98 -5.41 11.97 -7.94
CA TRP A 98 -4.71 11.78 -6.67
C TRP A 98 -4.21 13.06 -5.99
N LEU A 99 -3.97 14.13 -6.72
CA LEU A 99 -3.55 15.42 -6.17
C LEU A 99 -4.74 16.33 -5.80
N THR A 100 -5.96 15.86 -5.97
CA THR A 100 -7.17 16.59 -5.58
C THR A 100 -7.39 16.44 -4.07
N PRO A 101 -7.51 17.53 -3.29
CA PRO A 101 -7.69 17.45 -1.84
C PRO A 101 -8.88 16.58 -1.42
N THR A 102 -9.97 16.62 -2.19
CA THR A 102 -11.17 15.81 -1.95
C THR A 102 -10.87 14.32 -2.02
N VAL A 103 -10.09 13.86 -3.01
CA VAL A 103 -9.71 12.46 -3.16
C VAL A 103 -8.77 12.01 -2.05
N LEU A 104 -7.80 12.82 -1.67
CA LEU A 104 -6.94 12.51 -0.53
C LEU A 104 -7.75 12.40 0.78
N LYS A 105 -8.76 13.26 0.96
CA LYS A 105 -9.66 13.18 2.10
C LYS A 105 -10.52 11.92 2.09
N THR A 106 -10.87 11.35 0.92
CA THR A 106 -11.60 10.07 0.88
C THR A 106 -10.78 8.92 1.48
N VAL A 107 -9.45 8.97 1.40
CA VAL A 107 -8.58 7.98 2.05
C VAL A 107 -8.74 8.04 3.56
N ASP A 108 -8.72 9.24 4.16
CA ASP A 108 -8.92 9.39 5.61
C ASP A 108 -10.32 8.94 6.04
N VAL A 109 -11.38 9.33 5.30
CA VAL A 109 -12.76 8.91 5.59
C VAL A 109 -12.91 7.38 5.46
N MET A 110 -12.22 6.76 4.51
CA MET A 110 -12.17 5.32 4.37
C MET A 110 -11.53 4.65 5.58
N LEU A 111 -10.40 5.17 6.05
CA LEU A 111 -9.72 4.67 7.24
C LEU A 111 -10.58 4.87 8.50
N ASP A 112 -11.25 6.03 8.66
CA ASP A 112 -12.21 6.28 9.75
C ASP A 112 -13.37 5.25 9.72
N SER A 113 -13.85 4.88 8.52
CA SER A 113 -14.90 3.87 8.34
C SER A 113 -14.43 2.45 8.72
N VAL A 114 -13.16 2.13 8.41
CA VAL A 114 -12.53 0.86 8.79
C VAL A 114 -12.35 0.77 10.30
N GLU A 115 -11.90 1.84 10.96
CA GLU A 115 -11.80 1.93 12.43
C GLU A 115 -13.15 1.66 13.10
N ALA A 116 -14.19 2.36 12.65
CA ALA A 116 -15.55 2.20 13.20
C ALA A 116 -16.08 0.77 12.99
N ARG A 117 -15.88 0.21 11.79
CA ARG A 117 -16.38 -1.13 11.43
C ARG A 117 -15.74 -2.25 12.25
N PHE A 118 -14.42 -2.21 12.40
CA PHE A 118 -13.67 -3.27 13.09
C PHE A 118 -13.42 -2.96 14.57
N GLN A 119 -13.82 -1.78 15.05
CA GLN A 119 -13.58 -1.30 16.42
C GLN A 119 -12.08 -1.34 16.77
N ILE A 120 -11.27 -0.79 15.88
CA ILE A 120 -9.80 -0.69 15.98
C ILE A 120 -9.37 0.77 15.88
N GLN A 121 -8.11 1.03 16.22
CA GLN A 121 -7.44 2.31 16.01
C GLN A 121 -6.37 2.16 14.93
N ILE A 122 -6.34 3.09 13.97
CA ILE A 122 -5.37 3.13 12.87
C ILE A 122 -4.53 4.40 12.98
N ASP A 123 -3.43 4.32 13.72
CA ASP A 123 -2.51 5.45 13.87
C ASP A 123 -1.51 5.54 12.72
N THR A 124 -1.18 4.39 12.15
CA THR A 124 -0.11 4.25 11.16
C THR A 124 -0.53 3.35 10.01
N VAL A 125 -0.19 3.77 8.79
CA VAL A 125 -0.45 3.02 7.55
C VAL A 125 0.83 2.77 6.76
N SER A 126 0.81 1.76 5.88
CA SER A 126 1.77 1.57 4.80
C SER A 126 1.09 1.87 3.47
N LEU A 127 1.78 2.57 2.58
CA LEU A 127 1.21 3.00 1.30
C LEU A 127 1.83 2.19 0.16
N VAL A 128 1.02 1.72 -0.76
CA VAL A 128 1.46 1.03 -1.98
C VAL A 128 0.82 1.70 -3.18
N GLY A 129 1.60 2.00 -4.20
CA GLY A 129 1.07 2.63 -5.41
C GLY A 129 1.83 2.24 -6.67
N VAL A 130 1.09 2.14 -7.77
CA VAL A 130 1.61 1.80 -9.08
C VAL A 130 1.32 2.95 -10.02
N SER A 131 2.29 3.32 -10.88
CA SER A 131 2.11 4.38 -11.87
C SER A 131 1.64 5.69 -11.22
N ASP A 132 0.51 6.27 -11.67
CA ASP A 132 -0.11 7.46 -11.08
C ASP A 132 -0.45 7.31 -9.59
N GLY A 133 -0.54 6.08 -9.06
CA GLY A 133 -0.71 5.83 -7.64
C GLY A 133 0.41 6.40 -6.77
N GLY A 134 1.61 6.58 -7.34
CA GLY A 134 2.70 7.29 -6.66
C GLY A 134 2.38 8.74 -6.32
N LEU A 135 1.59 9.43 -7.16
CA LEU A 135 1.11 10.79 -6.87
C LEU A 135 0.20 10.80 -5.64
N GLY A 136 -0.66 9.77 -5.51
CA GLY A 136 -1.48 9.56 -4.32
C GLY A 136 -0.66 9.34 -3.05
N ILE A 137 0.41 8.54 -3.14
CA ILE A 137 1.35 8.34 -2.03
C ILE A 137 2.01 9.65 -1.62
N ALA A 138 2.53 10.43 -2.56
CA ALA A 138 3.15 11.73 -2.28
C ALA A 138 2.13 12.70 -1.65
N GLY A 139 0.94 12.82 -2.24
CA GLY A 139 -0.14 13.67 -1.75
C GLY A 139 -0.58 13.26 -0.33
N TYR A 140 -0.83 11.98 -0.09
CA TYR A 140 -1.22 11.50 1.24
C TYR A 140 -0.11 11.68 2.28
N THR A 141 1.15 11.48 1.88
CA THR A 141 2.29 11.74 2.77
C THR A 141 2.34 13.20 3.23
N LEU A 142 2.00 14.14 2.36
CA LEU A 142 1.99 15.57 2.69
C LEU A 142 0.78 15.98 3.52
N TYR A 143 -0.40 15.47 3.22
CA TYR A 143 -1.68 16.00 3.67
C TYR A 143 -2.57 15.01 4.43
N GLY A 144 -2.26 13.72 4.41
CA GLY A 144 -3.02 12.69 5.12
C GLY A 144 -2.91 12.81 6.64
N LYS A 145 -3.93 12.34 7.34
CA LYS A 145 -4.02 12.43 8.81
C LYS A 145 -3.18 11.37 9.53
N ARG A 146 -3.06 10.15 8.95
CA ARG A 146 -2.35 9.04 9.60
C ARG A 146 -0.85 9.13 9.38
N ALA A 147 -0.07 8.70 10.36
CA ALA A 147 1.36 8.50 10.18
C ALA A 147 1.63 7.44 9.11
N VAL A 148 2.69 7.62 8.33
CA VAL A 148 3.05 6.66 7.26
C VAL A 148 4.35 5.96 7.63
N ARG A 149 4.26 4.64 7.85
CA ARG A 149 5.41 3.80 8.23
C ARG A 149 6.32 3.51 7.05
N ALA A 150 5.75 3.14 5.92
CA ALA A 150 6.49 2.71 4.74
C ALA A 150 5.70 3.00 3.45
N ARG A 151 6.43 3.20 2.35
CA ARG A 151 5.88 3.51 1.03
C ARG A 151 6.55 2.63 -0.01
N LEU A 152 5.75 1.95 -0.83
CA LEU A 152 6.20 1.19 -2.00
C LEU A 152 5.63 1.85 -3.26
N LEU A 153 6.51 2.35 -4.10
CA LEU A 153 6.17 3.01 -5.36
C LEU A 153 6.70 2.18 -6.52
N VAL A 154 5.82 1.73 -7.38
CA VAL A 154 6.16 0.85 -8.50
C VAL A 154 5.90 1.59 -9.80
N SER A 155 6.94 1.75 -10.63
CA SER A 155 6.86 2.39 -11.94
C SER A 155 6.16 3.75 -11.86
N THR A 156 6.63 4.65 -11.00
CA THR A 156 5.98 5.93 -10.75
C THR A 156 6.83 7.11 -11.25
N ASN A 157 6.16 8.24 -11.52
CA ASN A 157 6.81 9.51 -11.82
C ASN A 157 6.24 10.61 -10.93
N LEU A 158 7.04 11.07 -9.97
CA LEU A 158 6.65 12.11 -9.02
C LEU A 158 7.01 13.54 -9.48
N SER A 159 7.65 13.70 -10.63
CA SER A 159 8.04 15.03 -11.13
C SER A 159 6.82 15.94 -11.40
N ALA A 160 5.62 15.37 -11.55
CA ALA A 160 4.37 16.11 -11.65
C ALA A 160 3.93 16.76 -10.33
N VAL A 161 4.45 16.30 -9.18
CA VAL A 161 4.15 16.88 -7.85
C VAL A 161 5.05 18.07 -7.57
N SER A 162 6.36 17.89 -7.74
CA SER A 162 7.39 18.90 -7.50
C SER A 162 8.74 18.41 -8.06
N ASP A 163 9.75 19.29 -8.07
CA ASP A 163 11.12 18.84 -8.21
C ASP A 163 11.54 17.98 -7.01
N ALA A 164 12.53 17.12 -7.24
CA ALA A 164 12.94 16.10 -6.28
C ALA A 164 13.40 16.69 -4.94
N ARG A 165 14.17 17.77 -4.99
CA ARG A 165 14.74 18.42 -3.80
C ARG A 165 13.66 19.07 -2.93
N ASN A 166 12.72 19.78 -3.54
CA ASN A 166 11.66 20.43 -2.79
C ASN A 166 10.69 19.42 -2.18
N LEU A 167 10.31 18.39 -2.95
CA LEU A 167 9.46 17.33 -2.40
C LEU A 167 10.16 16.62 -1.24
N SER A 168 11.42 16.20 -1.41
CA SER A 168 12.16 15.49 -0.34
C SER A 168 12.30 16.32 0.93
N LYS A 169 12.56 17.63 0.82
CA LYS A 169 12.60 18.55 1.97
C LYS A 169 11.23 18.63 2.67
N ALA A 170 10.14 18.76 1.90
CA ALA A 170 8.80 18.86 2.45
C ALA A 170 8.37 17.62 3.23
N ILE A 171 8.76 16.43 2.75
CA ILE A 171 8.40 15.16 3.39
C ILE A 171 9.42 14.64 4.40
N ARG A 172 10.62 15.21 4.47
CA ARG A 172 11.70 14.75 5.36
C ARG A 172 11.30 14.74 6.83
N VAL A 173 10.41 15.63 7.23
CA VAL A 173 9.86 15.69 8.58
C VAL A 173 8.82 14.58 8.84
N ARG A 174 8.36 13.91 7.80
CA ARG A 174 7.43 12.79 7.87
C ARG A 174 8.23 11.50 7.97
N GLN A 175 8.11 10.78 9.06
CA GLN A 175 8.79 9.50 9.28
C GLN A 175 8.38 8.45 8.24
N GLY A 176 9.14 7.35 8.19
CA GLY A 176 8.86 6.18 7.36
C GLY A 176 9.75 6.07 6.12
N SER A 177 9.85 4.87 5.58
CA SER A 177 10.71 4.54 4.45
C SER A 177 10.03 4.77 3.11
N TRP A 178 10.86 4.93 2.07
CA TRP A 178 10.50 5.01 0.66
C TRP A 178 11.21 3.89 -0.08
N THR A 179 10.47 3.07 -0.77
CA THR A 179 11.00 2.02 -1.65
C THR A 179 10.44 2.23 -3.04
N PHE A 180 11.33 2.39 -4.01
CA PHE A 180 10.97 2.55 -5.41
C PHE A 180 11.36 1.30 -6.19
N LEU A 181 10.46 0.80 -7.03
CA LEU A 181 10.75 -0.19 -8.06
C LEU A 181 10.66 0.51 -9.41
N GLN A 182 11.79 0.67 -10.11
CA GLN A 182 11.86 1.37 -11.39
C GLN A 182 12.49 0.51 -12.47
N GLY A 183 11.84 0.48 -13.64
CA GLY A 183 12.21 -0.35 -14.76
C GLY A 183 12.96 0.37 -15.88
N GLY A 184 13.95 -0.30 -16.46
CA GLY A 184 14.68 0.20 -17.63
C GLY A 184 13.87 0.08 -18.93
N SER A 185 12.92 -0.86 -18.99
CA SER A 185 12.03 -1.08 -20.14
C SER A 185 10.66 -0.41 -19.97
N ASP A 186 10.48 0.41 -18.93
CA ASP A 186 9.25 1.20 -18.73
C ASP A 186 9.12 2.26 -19.85
N ARG A 187 8.11 2.06 -20.71
CA ARG A 187 7.87 2.95 -21.87
C ARG A 187 7.08 4.20 -21.50
N LEU A 188 6.31 4.16 -20.40
CA LEU A 188 5.51 5.30 -19.95
C LEU A 188 6.37 6.26 -19.12
N TYR A 189 7.23 5.73 -18.27
CA TYR A 189 8.14 6.49 -17.42
C TYR A 189 9.60 6.06 -17.65
N PRO A 190 10.20 6.48 -18.80
CA PRO A 190 11.54 6.07 -19.19
C PRO A 190 12.58 6.37 -18.11
N SER A 191 13.42 5.39 -17.81
CA SER A 191 14.39 5.45 -16.71
C SER A 191 15.39 6.62 -16.85
N ASN A 192 15.74 7.01 -18.06
CA ASN A 192 16.61 8.17 -18.29
C ASN A 192 16.00 9.52 -17.83
N ARG A 193 14.68 9.56 -17.61
CA ARG A 193 13.98 10.74 -17.06
C ARG A 193 13.63 10.56 -15.58
N THR A 194 13.29 9.35 -15.17
CA THR A 194 12.84 9.10 -13.78
C THR A 194 14.02 8.89 -12.82
N MET A 195 15.07 8.17 -13.23
CA MET A 195 16.19 7.87 -12.34
C MET A 195 16.92 9.10 -11.81
N PRO A 196 17.27 10.14 -12.62
CA PRO A 196 17.92 11.32 -12.08
C PRO A 196 17.08 12.02 -10.99
N TRP A 197 15.74 12.03 -11.16
CA TRP A 197 14.83 12.57 -10.16
C TRP A 197 14.81 11.73 -8.89
N LEU A 198 14.75 10.40 -9.00
CA LEU A 198 14.76 9.48 -7.87
C LEU A 198 16.09 9.53 -7.11
N ASP A 199 17.21 9.59 -7.80
CA ASP A 199 18.54 9.68 -7.19
C ASP A 199 18.68 10.97 -6.37
N GLU A 200 18.25 12.12 -6.92
CA GLU A 200 18.23 13.38 -6.18
C GLU A 200 17.32 13.31 -4.96
N PHE A 201 16.11 12.77 -5.12
CA PHE A 201 15.13 12.60 -4.04
C PHE A 201 15.72 11.76 -2.91
N CYS A 202 16.25 10.58 -3.23
CA CYS A 202 16.83 9.67 -2.24
C CYS A 202 18.11 10.21 -1.62
N SER A 203 18.90 11.00 -2.36
CA SER A 203 20.11 11.62 -1.80
C SER A 203 19.80 12.57 -0.64
N VAL A 204 18.68 13.28 -0.70
CA VAL A 204 18.22 14.19 0.38
C VAL A 204 17.68 13.45 1.59
N LEU A 205 16.95 12.34 1.37
CA LEU A 205 16.39 11.52 2.45
C LEU A 205 17.45 10.64 3.13
N GLY A 206 18.42 10.18 2.37
CA GLY A 206 19.48 9.26 2.80
C GLY A 206 19.08 7.78 2.69
N ALA A 207 20.09 6.92 2.56
CA ALA A 207 19.93 5.48 2.29
C ALA A 207 19.13 4.70 3.35
N LYS A 208 19.02 5.22 4.57
CA LYS A 208 18.19 4.59 5.62
C LYS A 208 16.69 4.79 5.40
N GLN A 209 16.31 5.84 4.68
CA GLN A 209 14.92 6.20 4.45
C GLN A 209 14.46 6.00 3.01
N CYS A 210 15.38 5.86 2.06
CA CYS A 210 15.06 5.76 0.66
C CYS A 210 15.90 4.70 -0.05
N VAL A 211 15.22 3.76 -0.71
CA VAL A 211 15.85 2.69 -1.49
C VAL A 211 15.23 2.67 -2.88
N ILE A 212 16.07 2.54 -3.90
CA ILE A 212 15.68 2.35 -5.29
C ILE A 212 16.13 0.97 -5.74
N HIS A 213 15.19 0.13 -6.13
CA HIS A 213 15.44 -1.11 -6.82
C HIS A 213 15.24 -0.89 -8.32
N PHE A 214 16.30 -1.05 -9.08
CA PHE A 214 16.29 -0.87 -10.53
C PHE A 214 16.52 -2.20 -11.25
N ASP A 215 15.68 -2.51 -12.25
CA ASP A 215 15.88 -3.63 -13.14
C ASP A 215 15.84 -3.16 -14.61
N ASN A 216 16.92 -3.43 -15.37
CA ASN A 216 17.00 -3.02 -16.78
C ASN A 216 15.86 -3.54 -17.65
N ARG A 217 15.26 -4.68 -17.29
CA ARG A 217 14.16 -5.32 -18.01
C ARG A 217 12.80 -4.97 -17.40
N GLY A 218 12.79 -4.25 -16.28
CA GLY A 218 11.58 -3.86 -15.57
C GLY A 218 10.63 -3.09 -16.49
N GLU A 219 9.39 -3.54 -16.53
CA GLU A 219 8.32 -2.91 -17.29
C GLU A 219 7.44 -2.06 -16.37
N HIS A 220 6.43 -1.39 -16.96
CA HIS A 220 5.55 -0.50 -16.22
C HIS A 220 4.60 -1.23 -15.30
N ASP A 221 4.13 -2.43 -15.68
CA ASP A 221 3.01 -3.11 -15.05
C ASP A 221 3.37 -3.84 -13.76
N TRP A 222 2.45 -3.80 -12.79
CA TRP A 222 2.54 -4.58 -11.54
C TRP A 222 2.78 -6.07 -11.78
N SER A 223 2.12 -6.64 -12.79
CA SER A 223 2.27 -8.06 -13.15
C SER A 223 3.69 -8.45 -13.52
N TRP A 224 4.43 -7.56 -14.19
CA TRP A 224 5.83 -7.79 -14.48
C TRP A 224 6.67 -7.90 -13.19
N TRP A 225 6.48 -6.98 -12.26
CA TRP A 225 7.22 -6.94 -11.00
C TRP A 225 6.93 -8.15 -10.13
N THR A 226 5.66 -8.56 -10.05
CA THR A 226 5.25 -9.74 -9.29
C THR A 226 5.81 -11.03 -9.87
N ALA A 227 5.90 -11.14 -11.18
CA ALA A 227 6.44 -12.32 -11.86
C ALA A 227 7.96 -12.41 -11.79
N ASN A 228 8.67 -11.28 -11.77
CA ASN A 228 10.12 -11.26 -11.94
C ASN A 228 10.89 -10.78 -10.71
N ARG A 229 10.28 -10.02 -9.81
CA ARG A 229 10.91 -9.41 -8.62
C ARG A 229 10.02 -9.50 -7.39
N GLU A 230 9.29 -10.58 -7.24
CA GLU A 230 8.41 -10.83 -6.10
C GLU A 230 9.10 -10.59 -4.74
N GLY A 231 10.39 -10.95 -4.62
CA GLY A 231 11.17 -10.75 -3.39
C GLY A 231 11.17 -9.30 -2.91
N TRP A 232 11.34 -8.33 -3.81
CA TRP A 232 11.35 -6.91 -3.45
C TRP A 232 10.00 -6.42 -2.91
N ILE A 233 8.90 -7.02 -3.38
CA ILE A 233 7.55 -6.74 -2.87
C ILE A 233 7.38 -7.41 -1.50
N ARG A 234 7.87 -8.65 -1.33
CA ARG A 234 7.81 -9.38 -0.05
C ARG A 234 8.61 -8.70 1.04
N ASP A 235 9.77 -8.13 0.72
CA ASP A 235 10.60 -7.40 1.68
C ASP A 235 9.86 -6.17 2.25
N PHE A 236 8.95 -5.59 1.47
CA PHE A 236 8.09 -4.49 1.90
C PHE A 236 6.89 -4.96 2.75
N VAL A 237 6.36 -6.16 2.46
CA VAL A 237 5.20 -6.74 3.14
C VAL A 237 5.68 -7.74 4.20
N PRO A 238 5.76 -7.37 5.49
CA PRO A 238 6.33 -8.20 6.55
C PRO A 238 5.44 -9.37 6.96
#